data_79b148a5e4a87efdd203403be02ee8fd
#
_entry.id   79b148a5e4a87efdd203403be02ee8fd
#
_cell.length_a   1.000
_cell.length_b   1.000
_cell.length_c   1.000
_cell.angle_alpha   90.00
_cell.angle_beta   90.00
_cell.angle_gamma   90.00
#
_symmetry.space_group_name_H-M   'P 1'
#
loop_
_entity.id
_entity.type
_entity.pdbx_description
1 polymer ?
#
loop_
_entity_poly.entity_id
_entity_poly.type
_entity_poly.pdbx_seq_one_letter_code
_entity_poly.pdbx_strand_id
1 'polypeptide(L)'
;MPQQKKQPDGVPAAPLANWMLETNEVTRLFLAANQIPGLINIAGGLPDPSTFLAQEVSEXSARMIRXHPNQTMGYGPXEGLPALRDCIAARYSRGSLKLTSDNVLVTTSGMQGLDLXGKVXLDPGXLVAGQFPTYLGAXDAWRPRQPRYRNMDVHAVDFDAVTEMQGAKFAYVVPNFSNPTGQLVNGSRRQXLAXGTLXTGTWLLEDDPYNTLNYDSPLPPSVIEILAEESQNGXYAGTCLYLGTVSKQLAPGLRLGWVVASKEMITSLTLAKQGSDMCTSGITQLITLEALKSGLIEKLQPQVIDLYRKRRDVLCAAMKEYLADWFDWKTPEGGMFVWAKARNKCLDTDRLLRLAMEEKVCISPSSVFDALGEHRSAIRLNFTLNSEDKLVEAIRRLAQATKRLVAEG
;
A
#
# COMPACT_ATOMS: atom_id res chain seq x y z
N MET A 1 10.92 -0.83 -32.49
CA MET A 1 11.88 0.07 -31.82
C MET A 1 11.14 1.33 -31.41
N PRO A 2 11.10 1.70 -30.11
CA PRO A 2 10.44 2.94 -29.70
C PRO A 2 11.24 4.14 -30.23
N GLN A 3 10.54 5.09 -30.79
CA GLN A 3 11.15 6.32 -31.31
C GLN A 3 11.70 7.14 -30.13
N GLN A 4 13.01 7.36 -30.13
CA GLN A 4 13.65 8.29 -29.19
C GLN A 4 13.14 9.71 -29.48
N LYS A 5 12.53 10.34 -28.48
CA LYS A 5 12.17 11.76 -28.60
C LYS A 5 13.44 12.60 -28.62
N LYS A 6 13.65 13.34 -29.71
CA LYS A 6 14.76 14.27 -29.85
C LYS A 6 14.56 15.49 -28.93
N GLN A 7 15.58 15.86 -28.20
CA GLN A 7 15.58 17.14 -27.51
C GLN A 7 15.68 18.28 -28.50
N PRO A 8 15.17 19.49 -28.17
CA PRO A 8 15.04 20.58 -29.15
C PRO A 8 16.34 21.10 -29.77
N ASP A 9 17.49 20.87 -29.16
CA ASP A 9 18.75 21.57 -29.60
C ASP A 9 19.82 20.65 -30.20
N GLY A 10 19.43 19.49 -30.70
CA GLY A 10 20.35 18.63 -31.45
C GLY A 10 21.43 17.92 -30.64
N VAL A 11 21.42 18.04 -29.32
CA VAL A 11 22.32 17.28 -28.45
C VAL A 11 21.70 15.91 -28.21
N PRO A 12 22.42 14.79 -28.49
CA PRO A 12 21.87 13.46 -28.19
C PRO A 12 21.64 13.35 -26.71
N ALA A 13 20.41 13.03 -26.30
CA ALA A 13 20.12 12.72 -24.91
C ALA A 13 20.87 11.45 -24.51
N ALA A 14 21.57 11.47 -23.41
CA ALA A 14 22.19 10.26 -22.88
C ALA A 14 21.10 9.19 -22.68
N PRO A 15 21.35 7.93 -23.09
CA PRO A 15 20.32 6.91 -22.98
C PRO A 15 20.00 6.60 -21.52
N LEU A 16 18.71 6.60 -21.22
CA LEU A 16 18.23 6.22 -19.90
C LEU A 16 18.13 4.70 -19.81
N ALA A 17 18.05 4.18 -18.60
CA ALA A 17 17.78 2.76 -18.38
C ALA A 17 16.45 2.38 -19.06
N ASN A 18 16.38 1.17 -19.63
CA ASN A 18 15.23 0.74 -20.43
C ASN A 18 13.90 0.85 -19.68
N TRP A 19 13.88 0.54 -18.38
CA TRP A 19 12.65 0.58 -17.59
C TRP A 19 12.09 2.01 -17.43
N MET A 20 12.92 3.04 -17.65
CA MET A 20 12.50 4.44 -17.58
C MET A 20 11.84 4.93 -18.87
N LEU A 21 11.97 4.18 -19.95
CA LEU A 21 11.46 4.62 -21.26
C LEU A 21 9.94 4.47 -21.39
N GLU A 22 9.33 3.65 -20.55
CA GLU A 22 7.88 3.49 -20.50
C GLU A 22 7.28 4.53 -19.56
N THR A 23 6.51 5.47 -20.11
CA THR A 23 5.82 6.49 -19.32
C THR A 23 4.33 6.24 -19.34
N ASN A 24 3.71 6.30 -18.17
CA ASN A 24 2.27 6.18 -18.04
C ASN A 24 1.65 7.59 -18.02
N GLU A 25 0.87 7.89 -19.06
CA GLU A 25 0.20 9.18 -19.18
C GLU A 25 -0.79 9.43 -18.04
N VAL A 26 -1.43 8.39 -17.55
CA VAL A 26 -2.39 8.50 -16.44
C VAL A 26 -1.69 8.98 -15.17
N THR A 27 -0.48 8.50 -14.91
CA THR A 27 0.32 8.98 -13.77
C THR A 27 0.59 10.48 -13.86
N ARG A 28 0.83 10.99 -15.07
CA ARG A 28 1.03 12.45 -15.28
C ARG A 28 -0.22 13.24 -14.93
N LEU A 29 -1.40 12.69 -15.27
CA LEU A 29 -2.67 13.34 -14.92
C LEU A 29 -2.86 13.40 -13.40
N PHE A 30 -2.49 12.35 -12.67
CA PHE A 30 -2.55 12.37 -11.21
C PHE A 30 -1.67 13.46 -10.60
N LEU A 31 -0.46 13.61 -11.11
CA LEU A 31 0.47 14.63 -10.61
C LEU A 31 -0.06 16.04 -10.87
N ALA A 32 -0.72 16.23 -12.00
CA ALA A 32 -1.28 17.54 -12.38
C ALA A 32 -2.56 17.87 -11.60
N ALA A 33 -3.29 16.86 -11.11
CA ALA A 33 -4.62 17.06 -10.52
C ALA A 33 -4.61 18.02 -9.33
N ASN A 34 -3.60 17.93 -8.47
CA ASN A 34 -3.53 18.74 -7.26
C ASN A 34 -3.30 20.23 -7.52
N GLN A 35 -2.95 20.58 -8.77
CA GLN A 35 -2.67 21.96 -9.15
C GLN A 35 -3.86 22.64 -9.83
N ILE A 36 -4.96 21.91 -10.03
CA ILE A 36 -6.15 22.44 -10.69
C ILE A 36 -7.07 23.09 -9.65
N PRO A 37 -7.33 24.42 -9.75
CA PRO A 37 -8.23 25.08 -8.78
C PRO A 37 -9.64 24.51 -8.80
N GLY A 38 -10.18 24.27 -7.62
CA GLY A 38 -11.55 23.77 -7.44
C GLY A 38 -11.73 22.27 -7.71
N LEU A 39 -10.67 21.56 -8.03
CA LEU A 39 -10.74 20.12 -8.25
C LEU A 39 -10.84 19.38 -6.90
N ILE A 40 -11.76 18.42 -6.83
CA ILE A 40 -11.88 17.53 -5.68
C ILE A 40 -11.13 16.24 -6.01
N ASN A 41 -10.11 15.93 -5.22
CA ASN A 41 -9.29 14.73 -5.45
C ASN A 41 -9.79 13.58 -4.57
N ILE A 42 -10.43 12.58 -5.20
CA ILE A 42 -10.79 11.32 -4.56
C ILE A 42 -10.00 10.14 -5.15
N ALA A 43 -8.89 10.46 -5.81
CA ALA A 43 -8.02 9.45 -6.43
C ALA A 43 -6.96 8.90 -5.46
N GLY A 44 -6.34 9.78 -4.67
CA GLY A 44 -5.15 9.42 -3.88
C GLY A 44 -5.45 8.67 -2.60
N GLY A 45 -4.48 7.91 -2.12
CA GLY A 45 -4.56 7.21 -0.84
C GLY A 45 -4.10 8.08 0.33
N LEU A 46 -4.79 9.19 0.55
CA LEU A 46 -4.40 10.21 1.51
C LEU A 46 -5.31 10.19 2.74
N PRO A 47 -4.72 10.11 3.95
CA PRO A 47 -5.51 10.25 5.17
C PRO A 47 -5.90 11.73 5.41
N ASP A 48 -6.87 11.93 6.29
CA ASP A 48 -7.29 13.27 6.68
C ASP A 48 -6.19 13.93 7.53
N PRO A 49 -5.73 15.13 7.15
CA PRO A 49 -4.73 15.84 7.98
C PRO A 49 -5.18 16.11 9.40
N SER A 50 -6.47 16.18 9.70
CA SER A 50 -6.96 16.35 11.06
C SER A 50 -6.61 15.17 11.98
N THR A 51 -6.25 14.03 11.41
CA THR A 51 -5.81 12.84 12.17
C THR A 51 -4.31 12.91 12.52
N PHE A 52 -3.57 13.87 11.98
CA PHE A 52 -2.14 14.02 12.28
C PHE A 52 -2.00 14.76 13.62
N LEU A 53 -1.54 14.11 14.62
CA LEU A 53 -1.40 14.68 15.98
C LEU A 53 -0.23 15.68 16.01
N ALA A 54 -0.40 16.82 15.34
CA ALA A 54 0.69 17.76 15.10
C ALA A 54 1.28 18.31 16.41
N GLN A 55 0.42 18.62 17.38
CA GLN A 55 0.91 19.12 18.67
C GLN A 55 1.73 18.05 19.40
N GLU A 56 1.18 16.84 19.51
CA GLU A 56 1.85 15.73 20.21
C GLU A 56 3.16 15.36 19.51
N VAL A 57 3.16 15.31 18.17
CA VAL A 57 4.36 15.00 17.39
C VAL A 57 5.41 16.12 17.56
N SER A 58 5.00 17.37 17.57
CA SER A 58 5.88 18.52 17.81
C SER A 58 6.57 18.41 19.17
N GLU A 59 5.82 18.15 20.22
CA GLU A 59 6.36 17.98 21.56
C GLU A 59 7.31 16.78 21.64
N UNK A 60 7.00 15.70 20.94
CA UNK A 60 7.75 14.60 20.89
C UNK A 60 8.97 14.83 20.24
N SER A 61 8.95 15.56 19.18
CA SER A 61 10.15 15.90 18.41
C SER A 61 11.12 16.76 19.20
N ALA A 62 10.62 17.82 19.78
CA ALA A 62 11.46 18.73 20.57
C ALA A 62 12.14 18.01 21.73
N ARG A 63 11.40 17.16 22.45
CA ARG A 63 11.94 16.41 23.58
C ARG A 63 13.00 15.41 23.11
N MET A 64 12.77 14.72 22.01
CA MET A 64 13.71 13.73 21.49
C MET A 64 15.01 14.38 21.01
N ILE A 65 14.93 15.53 20.36
CA ILE A 65 16.11 16.26 19.90
C ILE A 65 16.94 16.72 21.10
N ARG A 66 16.30 17.25 22.09
CA ARG A 66 16.98 17.70 23.30
C ARG A 66 17.59 16.55 24.11
N UNK A 67 16.86 15.45 24.14
CA UNK A 67 17.18 14.43 24.91
C UNK A 67 18.06 13.47 24.35
N HIS A 68 17.99 13.37 23.11
CA HIS A 68 18.77 12.31 22.42
C HIS A 68 19.43 12.85 21.12
N PRO A 69 20.23 13.90 21.18
CA PRO A 69 20.72 14.55 19.95
C PRO A 69 21.54 13.60 19.05
N ASN A 70 22.32 12.71 19.62
CA ASN A 70 23.14 11.80 18.81
C ASN A 70 22.26 10.80 18.03
N GLN A 71 21.18 10.32 18.64
CA GLN A 71 20.28 9.36 17.98
C GLN A 71 19.36 10.03 16.96
N THR A 72 18.98 11.29 17.21
CA THR A 72 18.06 12.00 16.31
C THR A 72 18.77 12.59 15.09
N MET A 73 20.02 13.03 15.27
CA MET A 73 20.72 13.83 14.25
C MET A 73 21.94 13.13 13.66
N GLY A 74 22.44 12.06 14.32
CA GLY A 74 23.57 11.28 13.83
C GLY A 74 23.13 10.11 12.96
N TYR A 75 24.11 9.48 12.31
CA TYR A 75 23.87 8.20 11.63
C TYR A 75 23.56 7.12 12.66
N GLY A 76 22.61 6.24 12.32
CA GLY A 76 22.26 5.09 13.16
C GLY A 76 22.54 3.77 12.47
N PRO A 77 22.19 2.68 13.20
CA PRO A 77 22.36 1.34 12.57
C PRO A 77 21.44 1.15 11.37
N UNK A 78 21.74 0.45 10.51
CA UNK A 78 21.12 0.19 9.40
C UNK A 78 19.87 -0.34 9.54
N GLU A 79 19.85 -1.34 10.43
CA GLU A 79 18.62 -2.09 10.75
C GLU A 79 17.64 -1.31 11.63
N GLY A 80 18.03 -0.19 12.16
CA GLY A 80 17.17 0.64 12.99
C GLY A 80 17.60 0.65 14.46
N LEU A 81 17.08 1.63 15.19
CA LEU A 81 17.40 1.79 16.63
C LEU A 81 16.95 0.55 17.40
N PRO A 82 17.83 -0.02 18.24
CA PRO A 82 17.50 -1.26 18.97
C PRO A 82 16.19 -1.15 19.76
N ALA A 83 15.96 -0.04 20.46
CA ALA A 83 14.74 0.13 21.25
C ALA A 83 13.47 0.11 20.39
N LEU A 84 13.53 0.66 19.17
CA LEU A 84 12.38 0.62 18.26
C LEU A 84 12.15 -0.77 17.72
N ARG A 85 13.23 -1.47 17.33
CA ARG A 85 13.13 -2.86 16.85
C ARG A 85 12.55 -3.77 17.93
N ASP A 86 12.99 -3.62 19.19
CA ASP A 86 12.45 -4.38 20.32
C ASP A 86 10.96 -4.07 20.52
N CYS A 87 10.59 -2.80 20.44
CA CYS A 87 9.20 -2.37 20.59
C CYS A 87 8.31 -2.99 19.50
N ILE A 88 8.78 -2.99 18.26
CA ILE A 88 8.04 -3.59 17.13
C ILE A 88 7.94 -5.11 17.31
N ALA A 89 9.04 -5.77 17.68
CA ALA A 89 9.04 -7.22 17.93
C ALA A 89 8.03 -7.59 19.02
N ALA A 90 8.00 -6.83 20.10
CA ALA A 90 7.05 -7.06 21.20
C ALA A 90 5.60 -6.84 20.74
N ARG A 91 5.35 -5.80 19.92
CA ARG A 91 4.02 -5.46 19.42
C ARG A 91 3.41 -6.57 18.57
N TYR A 92 4.24 -7.28 17.79
CA TYR A 92 3.78 -8.33 16.87
C TYR A 92 3.90 -9.73 17.45
N SER A 93 4.68 -9.94 18.52
CA SER A 93 4.78 -11.28 19.16
C SER A 93 3.47 -11.63 19.84
N ARG A 94 2.82 -12.70 19.34
CA ARG A 94 1.61 -13.23 19.95
C ARG A 94 1.41 -14.68 19.52
N GLY A 95 0.81 -15.46 20.39
CA GLY A 95 0.61 -16.88 20.10
C GLY A 95 1.90 -17.59 19.78
N SER A 96 1.95 -18.25 18.65
CA SER A 96 3.14 -18.95 18.15
C SER A 96 4.16 -18.03 17.51
N LEU A 97 3.77 -16.79 17.15
CA LEU A 97 4.69 -15.84 16.53
C LEU A 97 5.60 -15.24 17.61
N LYS A 98 6.84 -15.71 17.65
CA LYS A 98 7.87 -15.27 18.61
C LYS A 98 8.93 -14.47 17.85
N LEU A 99 9.10 -13.23 18.23
CA LEU A 99 9.98 -12.29 17.55
C LEU A 99 10.96 -11.66 18.54
N THR A 100 12.16 -11.37 18.03
CA THR A 100 13.12 -10.50 18.70
C THR A 100 13.48 -9.36 17.75
N SER A 101 14.32 -8.43 18.20
CA SER A 101 14.82 -7.38 17.32
C SER A 101 15.52 -7.92 16.07
N ASP A 102 16.10 -9.13 16.13
CA ASP A 102 16.73 -9.76 14.95
C ASP A 102 15.70 -10.07 13.83
N ASN A 103 14.42 -10.09 14.14
CA ASN A 103 13.35 -10.32 13.17
C ASN A 103 12.81 -9.01 12.56
N VAL A 104 13.39 -7.84 12.91
CA VAL A 104 12.81 -6.54 12.52
C VAL A 104 13.85 -5.67 11.84
N LEU A 105 13.48 -5.14 10.67
CA LEU A 105 14.23 -4.09 9.97
C LEU A 105 13.33 -2.84 9.92
N VAL A 106 13.85 -1.73 10.43
CA VAL A 106 13.16 -0.43 10.28
C VAL A 106 13.48 0.13 8.89
N THR A 107 12.46 0.62 8.20
CA THR A 107 12.60 1.11 6.83
C THR A 107 12.10 2.54 6.71
N THR A 108 12.58 3.22 5.68
CA THR A 108 12.09 4.54 5.29
C THR A 108 10.79 4.33 4.51
N SER A 109 9.70 4.15 5.25
CA SER A 109 8.35 3.77 4.83
C SER A 109 8.22 2.34 4.31
N GLY A 110 6.97 1.91 4.10
CA GLY A 110 6.68 0.63 3.45
C GLY A 110 7.24 0.55 2.02
N MET A 111 7.32 1.69 1.33
CA MET A 111 7.90 1.73 -0.02
C MET A 111 9.34 1.21 -0.05
N GLN A 112 10.15 1.57 0.96
CA GLN A 112 11.51 1.02 1.01
C GLN A 112 11.48 -0.49 1.27
N GLY A 113 10.56 -0.97 2.09
CA GLY A 113 10.40 -2.42 2.29
C GLY A 113 10.12 -3.14 0.97
N LEU A 114 9.23 -2.57 0.14
CA LEU A 114 8.93 -3.12 -1.19
C LEU A 114 10.17 -3.07 -2.09
N ASP A 115 10.87 -1.96 -2.14
CA ASP A 115 12.07 -1.80 -2.96
C ASP A 115 13.16 -2.80 -2.56
N LEU A 116 13.40 -2.92 -1.29
CA LEU A 116 14.37 -3.88 -0.78
C LEU A 116 13.99 -5.32 -1.09
N UNK A 117 12.75 -5.65 -1.09
CA UNK A 117 12.32 -6.88 -1.39
C UNK A 117 12.61 -7.20 -2.75
N GLY A 118 12.41 -6.20 -3.66
CA GLY A 118 12.77 -6.40 -5.06
C GLY A 118 14.27 -6.55 -5.29
N LYS A 119 15.05 -5.76 -4.62
CA LYS A 119 16.52 -5.83 -4.73
C LYS A 119 17.08 -7.19 -4.31
N VAL A 120 16.53 -7.75 -3.31
CA VAL A 120 17.01 -9.03 -2.75
C VAL A 120 16.47 -10.23 -3.52
N UNK A 121 15.25 -10.08 -3.94
CA UNK A 121 14.64 -11.19 -4.44
C UNK A 121 14.61 -11.29 -5.86
N LEU A 122 14.78 -10.14 -6.71
CA LEU A 122 14.48 -10.19 -8.16
C LEU A 122 15.70 -9.99 -9.04
N ASP A 123 15.87 -10.90 -9.97
CA ASP A 123 16.64 -10.66 -11.20
C ASP A 123 15.66 -10.41 -12.35
N PRO A 124 16.10 -9.76 -13.44
CA PRO A 124 15.21 -9.52 -14.59
C PRO A 124 14.56 -10.81 -15.09
N GLY A 125 13.25 -10.74 -15.34
CA GLY A 125 12.44 -11.89 -15.80
C GLY A 125 11.95 -12.82 -14.71
N UNK A 126 12.15 -12.63 -13.36
CA UNK A 126 11.73 -13.38 -12.35
C UNK A 126 10.31 -13.19 -12.22
N LEU A 127 9.65 -14.14 -11.83
CA LEU A 127 8.20 -14.15 -11.71
C LEU A 127 7.75 -13.70 -10.31
N VAL A 128 6.81 -12.76 -10.25
CA VAL A 128 6.09 -12.36 -9.03
C VAL A 128 4.62 -12.79 -9.19
N ALA A 129 4.09 -13.55 -8.22
CA ALA A 129 2.67 -13.90 -8.17
C ALA A 129 1.98 -12.85 -7.29
N GLY A 130 1.07 -12.07 -7.86
CA GLY A 130 0.46 -10.94 -7.16
C GLY A 130 -1.05 -10.98 -7.16
N GLN A 131 -1.64 -10.45 -6.09
CA GLN A 131 -3.07 -10.21 -5.99
C GLN A 131 -3.41 -8.99 -6.86
N PHE A 132 -3.78 -9.23 -8.13
CA PHE A 132 -4.09 -8.11 -9.05
C PHE A 132 -5.60 -7.90 -9.18
N PRO A 133 -6.06 -6.65 -9.35
CA PRO A 133 -5.26 -5.40 -9.34
C PRO A 133 -4.65 -5.15 -7.97
N THR A 134 -3.51 -4.45 -7.94
CA THR A 134 -2.74 -4.30 -6.72
C THR A 134 -2.15 -2.88 -6.57
N TYR A 135 -1.46 -2.67 -5.48
CA TYR A 135 -0.87 -1.38 -5.14
C TYR A 135 0.12 -0.91 -6.21
N LEU A 136 -0.16 0.27 -6.77
CA LEU A 136 0.69 0.88 -7.80
C LEU A 136 2.14 1.05 -7.32
N GLY A 137 2.33 1.41 -6.06
CA GLY A 137 3.65 1.59 -5.49
C GLY A 137 4.51 0.32 -5.54
N ALA A 138 3.91 -0.84 -5.41
CA ALA A 138 4.65 -2.09 -5.58
C ALA A 138 5.15 -2.27 -7.02
N UNK A 139 4.25 -2.11 -7.82
CA UNK A 139 4.57 -2.22 -9.05
C UNK A 139 5.61 -1.35 -9.44
N ASP A 140 5.68 0.01 -9.02
CA ASP A 140 6.75 0.97 -9.29
C ASP A 140 8.07 0.60 -8.61
N ALA A 141 8.03 0.12 -7.38
CA ALA A 141 9.23 -0.29 -6.65
C ALA A 141 10.01 -1.40 -7.37
N TRP A 142 9.27 -2.30 -8.05
CA TRP A 142 9.91 -3.46 -8.70
C TRP A 142 10.24 -3.23 -10.17
N ARG A 143 9.71 -2.17 -10.78
CA ARG A 143 9.93 -1.88 -12.21
C ARG A 143 11.42 -1.90 -12.61
N PRO A 144 12.35 -1.34 -11.80
CA PRO A 144 13.77 -1.41 -12.19
C PRO A 144 14.33 -2.83 -12.31
N ARG A 145 13.68 -3.80 -11.66
CA ARG A 145 14.11 -5.21 -11.69
C ARG A 145 13.46 -5.99 -12.84
N GLN A 146 12.55 -5.37 -13.57
CA GLN A 146 11.91 -5.93 -14.76
C GLN A 146 11.32 -7.33 -14.54
N PRO A 147 10.46 -7.51 -13.50
CA PRO A 147 9.85 -8.82 -13.24
C PRO A 147 8.76 -9.13 -14.25
N ARG A 148 8.39 -10.41 -14.34
CA ARG A 148 7.14 -10.84 -14.95
C ARG A 148 6.12 -11.04 -13.83
N TYR A 149 4.83 -10.95 -14.18
CA TYR A 149 3.76 -11.08 -13.20
C TYR A 149 2.80 -12.19 -13.59
N ARG A 150 2.26 -12.87 -12.58
CA ARG A 150 1.13 -13.78 -12.68
C ARG A 150 0.07 -13.35 -11.69
N ASN A 151 -1.20 -13.35 -12.13
CA ASN A 151 -2.29 -13.06 -11.19
C ASN A 151 -2.44 -14.21 -10.19
N MET A 152 -2.56 -13.84 -8.91
CA MET A 152 -2.89 -14.75 -7.83
C MET A 152 -4.26 -14.30 -7.30
N ASP A 153 -5.34 -14.91 -7.83
CA ASP A 153 -6.70 -14.47 -7.54
C ASP A 153 -7.20 -15.07 -6.23
N VAL A 154 -6.77 -14.47 -5.13
CA VAL A 154 -7.05 -14.97 -3.78
C VAL A 154 -8.54 -15.01 -3.45
N HIS A 155 -9.36 -14.30 -4.21
CA HIS A 155 -10.82 -14.27 -3.99
C HIS A 155 -11.60 -15.22 -4.90
N ALA A 156 -10.95 -15.85 -5.88
CA ALA A 156 -11.61 -16.79 -6.77
C ALA A 156 -12.13 -18.03 -6.01
N VAL A 157 -13.25 -18.57 -6.47
CA VAL A 157 -13.83 -19.77 -5.87
C VAL A 157 -12.86 -20.95 -5.93
N ASP A 158 -12.14 -21.05 -7.05
CA ASP A 158 -11.20 -22.14 -7.34
C ASP A 158 -9.74 -21.78 -7.05
N PHE A 159 -9.50 -20.79 -6.18
CA PHE A 159 -8.16 -20.35 -5.83
C PHE A 159 -7.30 -21.53 -5.35
N ASP A 160 -6.16 -21.72 -5.99
CA ASP A 160 -5.17 -22.75 -5.63
C ASP A 160 -3.81 -22.09 -5.47
N ALA A 161 -3.48 -21.79 -4.22
CA ALA A 161 -2.24 -21.06 -3.89
C ALA A 161 -0.99 -21.82 -4.34
N VAL A 162 -0.98 -23.15 -4.26
CA VAL A 162 0.19 -23.94 -4.66
C VAL A 162 0.45 -23.77 -6.17
N THR A 163 -0.59 -23.94 -6.98
CA THR A 163 -0.46 -23.76 -8.45
C THR A 163 -0.07 -22.33 -8.80
N GLU A 164 -0.74 -21.36 -8.15
CA GLU A 164 -0.53 -19.94 -8.51
C GLU A 164 0.81 -19.39 -8.04
N MET A 165 1.38 -19.94 -6.96
CA MET A 165 2.72 -19.55 -6.48
C MET A 165 3.86 -20.30 -7.16
N GLN A 166 3.58 -21.42 -7.81
CA GLN A 166 4.62 -22.32 -8.36
C GLN A 166 5.56 -21.54 -9.30
N GLY A 167 6.86 -21.57 -9.02
CA GLY A 167 7.88 -20.93 -9.84
C GLY A 167 8.06 -19.43 -9.59
N ALA A 168 7.25 -18.83 -8.75
CA ALA A 168 7.42 -17.42 -8.40
C ALA A 168 8.56 -17.23 -7.39
N LYS A 169 9.29 -16.14 -7.52
CA LYS A 169 10.30 -15.76 -6.53
C LYS A 169 9.64 -15.36 -5.21
N PHE A 170 8.57 -14.58 -5.31
CA PHE A 170 7.72 -14.30 -4.17
C PHE A 170 6.29 -14.07 -4.62
N ALA A 171 5.37 -14.21 -3.68
CA ALA A 171 3.98 -13.83 -3.83
C ALA A 171 3.72 -12.55 -3.04
N TYR A 172 2.80 -11.70 -3.52
CA TYR A 172 2.50 -10.41 -2.91
C TYR A 172 1.01 -10.28 -2.65
N VAL A 173 0.66 -9.97 -1.41
CA VAL A 173 -0.74 -9.81 -1.01
C VAL A 173 -0.88 -8.61 -0.07
N VAL A 174 -2.00 -7.89 -0.23
CA VAL A 174 -2.44 -6.85 0.71
C VAL A 174 -3.71 -7.40 1.36
N PRO A 175 -3.60 -8.11 2.49
CA PRO A 175 -4.73 -8.93 2.97
C PRO A 175 -5.83 -8.13 3.64
N ASN A 176 -5.53 -6.95 4.18
CA ASN A 176 -6.51 -6.13 4.91
C ASN A 176 -6.89 -4.92 4.08
N PHE A 177 -8.13 -4.93 3.53
CA PHE A 177 -8.71 -3.79 2.84
C PHE A 177 -7.82 -3.28 1.72
N SER A 178 -7.49 -4.18 0.82
CA SER A 178 -6.49 -4.04 -0.23
C SER A 178 -6.59 -2.71 -0.99
N ASN A 179 -5.45 -2.17 -1.37
CA ASN A 179 -5.35 -1.12 -2.37
C ASN A 179 -5.13 -1.80 -3.74
N PRO A 180 -6.05 -1.70 -4.72
CA PRO A 180 -7.14 -0.70 -4.78
C PRO A 180 -8.54 -1.22 -4.42
N THR A 181 -8.74 -2.52 -4.19
CA THR A 181 -10.07 -3.12 -4.20
C THR A 181 -10.86 -2.96 -2.90
N GLY A 182 -10.19 -2.60 -1.81
CA GLY A 182 -10.84 -2.52 -0.50
C GLY A 182 -11.17 -3.89 0.11
N GLN A 183 -10.84 -4.98 -0.56
CA GLN A 183 -11.23 -6.33 -0.13
C GLN A 183 -10.41 -6.83 1.06
N LEU A 184 -11.07 -7.60 1.91
CA LEU A 184 -10.44 -8.31 3.03
C LEU A 184 -10.24 -9.77 2.62
N VAL A 185 -9.02 -10.27 2.74
CA VAL A 185 -8.74 -11.70 2.54
C VAL A 185 -9.19 -12.44 3.80
N ASN A 186 -10.16 -13.32 3.66
CA ASN A 186 -10.72 -14.03 4.82
C ASN A 186 -9.76 -15.08 5.37
N GLY A 187 -10.09 -15.60 6.55
CA GLY A 187 -9.21 -16.55 7.27
C GLY A 187 -8.90 -17.82 6.48
N SER A 188 -9.89 -18.38 5.79
CA SER A 188 -9.66 -19.61 5.01
C SER A 188 -8.70 -19.37 3.85
N ARG A 189 -8.79 -18.20 3.21
CA ARG A 189 -7.88 -17.84 2.13
C ARG A 189 -6.46 -17.59 2.64
N ARG A 190 -6.33 -17.03 3.83
CA ARG A 190 -5.01 -16.86 4.47
C ARG A 190 -4.35 -18.22 4.75
N GLN A 191 -5.15 -19.21 5.16
CA GLN A 191 -4.66 -20.58 5.28
C GLN A 191 -4.19 -21.13 3.93
N UNK A 192 -4.84 -20.84 2.93
CA UNK A 192 -4.50 -21.24 1.73
C UNK A 192 -3.30 -20.65 1.27
N LEU A 193 -3.04 -19.37 1.54
CA LEU A 193 -1.75 -18.72 1.25
C LEU A 193 -0.60 -19.35 2.03
N ALA A 194 -0.76 -19.58 3.30
CA ALA A 194 0.25 -20.26 4.10
C ALA A 194 0.61 -21.63 3.53
N UNK A 195 -0.29 -22.21 3.09
CA UNK A 195 -0.09 -23.43 2.56
C UNK A 195 0.60 -23.42 1.37
N GLY A 196 0.33 -22.47 0.53
CA GLY A 196 1.05 -22.30 -0.72
C GLY A 196 2.54 -22.05 -0.51
N THR A 197 2.91 -21.20 0.42
CA THR A 197 4.33 -20.90 0.68
C THR A 197 5.07 -22.15 1.14
N LEU A 198 4.47 -22.95 1.98
CA LEU A 198 5.10 -24.18 2.50
C LEU A 198 5.32 -25.20 1.37
N UNK A 199 4.35 -25.14 0.63
CA UNK A 199 4.35 -26.10 -0.32
C UNK A 199 5.22 -25.82 -1.44
N THR A 200 5.38 -24.62 -1.85
CA THR A 200 6.22 -24.24 -3.00
C THR A 200 7.62 -23.75 -2.62
N GLY A 201 7.80 -23.39 -1.37
CA GLY A 201 9.02 -22.69 -0.94
C GLY A 201 9.08 -21.23 -1.40
N THR A 202 7.96 -20.68 -1.87
CA THR A 202 7.87 -19.29 -2.34
C THR A 202 7.77 -18.33 -1.15
N TRP A 203 8.56 -17.26 -1.15
CA TRP A 203 8.41 -16.19 -0.17
C TRP A 203 7.05 -15.53 -0.33
N LEU A 204 6.42 -15.14 0.77
CA LEU A 204 5.19 -14.35 0.73
C LEU A 204 5.46 -12.97 1.34
N LEU A 205 5.12 -11.94 0.59
CA LEU A 205 5.18 -10.57 1.09
C LEU A 205 3.76 -10.16 1.48
N GLU A 206 3.54 -10.03 2.78
CA GLU A 206 2.25 -9.65 3.38
C GLU A 206 2.31 -8.18 3.74
N ASP A 207 1.70 -7.33 2.92
CA ASP A 207 1.74 -5.87 3.05
C ASP A 207 0.49 -5.40 3.78
N ASP A 208 0.67 -4.80 4.96
CA ASP A 208 -0.46 -4.54 5.86
C ASP A 208 -0.48 -3.12 6.39
N PRO A 209 -0.73 -2.13 5.54
CA PRO A 209 -0.82 -0.73 6.01
C PRO A 209 -2.15 -0.36 6.64
N TYR A 210 -3.22 -1.20 6.52
CA TYR A 210 -4.58 -0.80 6.87
C TYR A 210 -5.17 -1.52 8.07
N ASN A 211 -4.40 -2.31 8.83
CA ASN A 211 -4.96 -3.12 9.92
C ASN A 211 -5.65 -2.29 11.01
N THR A 212 -5.23 -1.04 11.19
CA THR A 212 -5.85 -0.15 12.18
C THR A 212 -7.10 0.55 11.66
N LEU A 213 -7.38 0.44 10.35
CA LEU A 213 -8.56 1.04 9.71
C LEU A 213 -9.64 -0.03 9.48
N ASN A 214 -9.96 -0.75 10.53
CA ASN A 214 -10.97 -1.81 10.54
C ASN A 214 -12.24 -1.28 11.19
N TYR A 215 -13.36 -1.26 10.46
CA TYR A 215 -14.56 -0.58 10.91
C TYR A 215 -15.62 -1.52 11.49
N ASP A 216 -15.69 -2.75 11.03
CA ASP A 216 -16.88 -3.57 11.27
C ASP A 216 -16.64 -4.85 12.06
N SER A 217 -15.60 -5.61 11.77
CA SER A 217 -15.40 -6.95 12.34
C SER A 217 -13.95 -7.22 12.71
N PRO A 218 -13.68 -8.12 13.66
CA PRO A 218 -12.29 -8.47 13.96
C PRO A 218 -11.57 -9.03 12.75
N LEU A 219 -10.28 -8.69 12.62
CA LEU A 219 -9.45 -9.19 11.52
C LEU A 219 -9.06 -10.65 11.74
N PRO A 220 -8.99 -11.46 10.65
CA PRO A 220 -8.40 -12.79 10.75
C PRO A 220 -6.92 -12.71 11.13
N PRO A 221 -6.34 -13.79 11.68
CA PRO A 221 -4.89 -13.83 11.89
C PRO A 221 -4.13 -13.56 10.60
N SER A 222 -3.01 -12.87 10.71
CA SER A 222 -2.14 -12.60 9.57
C SER A 222 -1.48 -13.90 9.08
N VAL A 223 -1.02 -13.91 7.83
CA VAL A 223 -0.36 -15.10 7.27
C VAL A 223 0.93 -15.43 8.04
N ILE A 224 1.67 -14.40 8.47
CA ILE A 224 2.87 -14.64 9.27
C ILE A 224 2.55 -15.32 10.61
N GLU A 225 1.41 -14.98 11.23
CA GLU A 225 0.95 -15.67 12.46
C GLU A 225 0.62 -17.12 12.17
N ILE A 226 -0.07 -17.41 11.07
CA ILE A 226 -0.43 -18.78 10.67
C ILE A 226 0.85 -19.59 10.43
N LEU A 227 1.81 -19.03 9.69
CA LEU A 227 3.07 -19.73 9.40
C LEU A 227 3.91 -19.95 10.66
N ALA A 228 3.80 -19.07 11.64
CA ALA A 228 4.51 -19.24 12.91
C ALA A 228 4.03 -20.48 13.70
N GLU A 229 2.80 -20.93 13.47
CA GLU A 229 2.28 -22.17 14.11
C GLU A 229 3.06 -23.40 13.65
N GLU A 230 3.62 -23.36 12.44
CA GLU A 230 4.47 -24.43 11.90
C GLU A 230 5.90 -24.38 12.45
N SER A 231 6.30 -23.24 13.02
CA SER A 231 7.65 -23.03 13.56
C SER A 231 7.70 -23.50 15.02
N GLN A 232 8.11 -24.70 15.24
CA GLN A 232 8.12 -25.27 16.60
C GLN A 232 9.10 -24.54 17.53
N ASN A 233 8.56 -23.71 18.41
CA ASN A 233 9.22 -23.21 19.63
C ASN A 233 10.48 -22.33 19.44
N GLY A 234 10.60 -21.69 18.35
CA GLY A 234 11.75 -20.79 18.13
C GLY A 234 11.33 -19.39 17.66
N UNK A 235 12.13 -18.43 17.40
CA UNK A 235 11.91 -17.28 16.84
C UNK A 235 11.43 -17.54 15.54
N TYR A 236 10.86 -16.61 14.92
CA TYR A 236 10.24 -16.81 13.64
C TYR A 236 11.30 -17.01 12.53
N ALA A 237 11.16 -18.09 11.79
CA ALA A 237 12.10 -18.44 10.70
C ALA A 237 11.36 -18.86 9.42
N GLY A 238 10.08 -18.47 9.27
CA GLY A 238 9.25 -18.85 8.12
C GLY A 238 9.48 -17.99 6.88
N THR A 239 8.71 -18.30 5.83
CA THR A 239 8.86 -17.71 4.50
C THR A 239 8.00 -16.46 4.28
N CYS A 240 7.28 -15.98 5.28
CA CYS A 240 6.50 -14.75 5.16
C CYS A 240 7.30 -13.55 5.65
N LEU A 241 7.30 -12.48 4.85
CA LEU A 241 7.76 -11.16 5.24
C LEU A 241 6.52 -10.29 5.46
N TYR A 242 6.41 -9.69 6.63
CA TYR A 242 5.29 -8.80 6.97
C TYR A 242 5.76 -7.36 6.92
N LEU A 243 5.05 -6.51 6.15
CA LEU A 243 5.34 -5.08 6.08
C LEU A 243 4.33 -4.28 6.90
N GLY A 244 4.86 -3.43 7.78
CA GLY A 244 4.06 -2.48 8.53
C GLY A 244 4.52 -1.05 8.29
N THR A 245 3.69 -0.09 8.67
CA THR A 245 3.99 1.32 8.48
C THR A 245 3.18 2.17 9.43
N VAL A 246 3.71 3.35 9.79
CA VAL A 246 2.94 4.35 10.54
C VAL A 246 2.18 5.31 9.62
N SER A 247 2.28 5.14 8.30
CA SER A 247 1.70 6.08 7.33
C SER A 247 0.18 6.25 7.48
N LYS A 248 -0.52 5.20 7.89
CA LYS A 248 -1.98 5.24 8.07
C LYS A 248 -2.40 5.20 9.55
N GLN A 249 -1.44 5.06 10.45
CA GLN A 249 -1.68 5.00 11.91
C GLN A 249 -1.34 6.29 12.61
N LEU A 250 -0.33 7.02 12.11
CA LEU A 250 0.17 8.24 12.76
C LEU A 250 0.27 9.37 11.74
N ALA A 251 1.18 9.31 10.78
CA ALA A 251 1.25 10.29 9.69
C ALA A 251 2.12 9.78 8.56
N PRO A 252 1.69 9.91 7.30
CA PRO A 252 2.49 9.42 6.17
C PRO A 252 3.79 10.20 5.97
N GLY A 253 3.83 11.48 6.37
CA GLY A 253 5.02 12.32 6.21
C GLY A 253 6.20 11.91 7.07
N LEU A 254 6.01 11.07 8.10
CA LEU A 254 7.10 10.55 8.91
C LEU A 254 8.00 9.58 8.14
N ARG A 255 7.50 9.02 7.06
CA ARG A 255 8.22 8.07 6.22
C ARG A 255 8.86 6.96 7.04
N LEU A 256 8.08 6.28 7.89
CA LEU A 256 8.60 5.18 8.68
C LEU A 256 7.75 3.92 8.53
N GLY A 257 8.44 2.80 8.33
CA GLY A 257 7.84 1.48 8.26
C GLY A 257 8.80 0.44 8.79
N TRP A 258 8.44 -0.83 8.63
CA TRP A 258 9.28 -1.94 9.08
C TRP A 258 8.94 -3.20 8.30
N VAL A 259 9.92 -4.11 8.28
CA VAL A 259 9.74 -5.48 7.81
C VAL A 259 9.94 -6.41 8.99
N VAL A 260 9.03 -7.36 9.18
CA VAL A 260 9.18 -8.47 10.12
C VAL A 260 9.39 -9.74 9.30
N ALA A 261 10.48 -10.47 9.57
CA ALA A 261 10.83 -11.65 8.77
C ALA A 261 11.80 -12.55 9.57
N SER A 262 12.21 -13.65 8.96
CA SER A 262 13.28 -14.47 9.52
C SER A 262 14.58 -13.67 9.66
N LYS A 263 15.41 -14.03 10.63
CA LYS A 263 16.69 -13.35 10.87
C LYS A 263 17.56 -13.30 9.60
N GLU A 264 17.59 -14.40 8.83
CA GLU A 264 18.38 -14.50 7.60
C GLU A 264 17.89 -13.49 6.55
N MET A 265 16.57 -13.37 6.41
CA MET A 265 15.98 -12.41 5.48
C MET A 265 16.27 -10.96 5.95
N ILE A 266 16.13 -10.69 7.24
CA ILE A 266 16.47 -9.36 7.79
C ILE A 266 17.92 -9.00 7.50
N THR A 267 18.85 -9.95 7.66
CA THR A 267 20.27 -9.72 7.34
C THR A 267 20.44 -9.33 5.86
N SER A 268 19.78 -10.06 4.95
CA SER A 268 19.86 -9.79 3.51
C SER A 268 19.29 -8.41 3.15
N LEU A 269 18.13 -8.09 3.71
CA LEU A 269 17.49 -6.79 3.48
C LEU A 269 18.34 -5.64 4.05
N THR A 270 18.98 -5.86 5.20
CA THR A 270 19.87 -4.85 5.82
C THR A 270 21.07 -4.54 4.90
N LEU A 271 21.67 -5.57 4.31
CA LEU A 271 22.76 -5.38 3.35
C LEU A 271 22.30 -4.55 2.14
N ALA A 272 21.11 -4.83 1.62
CA ALA A 272 20.55 -4.06 0.51
C ALA A 272 20.25 -2.61 0.91
N LYS A 273 19.75 -2.40 2.14
CA LYS A 273 19.44 -1.07 2.67
C LYS A 273 20.70 -0.21 2.84
N GLN A 274 21.80 -0.82 3.20
CA GLN A 274 23.07 -0.12 3.37
C GLN A 274 23.46 0.64 2.10
N GLY A 275 23.24 0.04 0.94
CA GLY A 275 23.49 0.67 -0.36
C GLY A 275 22.35 1.58 -0.87
N SER A 276 21.30 1.73 -0.10
CA SER A 276 20.13 2.54 -0.48
C SER A 276 20.14 3.88 0.27
N ASP A 277 20.00 3.86 1.60
CA ASP A 277 19.96 5.08 2.41
C ASP A 277 20.79 5.00 3.69
N MET A 278 21.51 3.92 3.89
CA MET A 278 22.35 3.64 5.07
C MET A 278 21.50 3.42 6.34
N CYS A 279 20.63 4.34 6.69
CA CYS A 279 19.78 4.21 7.87
C CYS A 279 18.54 5.09 7.72
N THR A 280 17.48 4.72 8.40
CA THR A 280 16.27 5.53 8.47
C THR A 280 16.49 6.68 9.46
N SER A 281 15.87 7.82 9.20
CA SER A 281 15.99 9.03 10.00
C SER A 281 15.79 8.74 11.50
N GLY A 282 16.75 9.14 12.33
CA GLY A 282 16.70 8.92 13.78
C GLY A 282 15.55 9.66 14.44
N ILE A 283 15.25 10.88 14.01
CA ILE A 283 14.16 11.65 14.62
C ILE A 283 12.80 10.96 14.36
N THR A 284 12.54 10.46 13.15
CA THR A 284 11.27 9.78 12.90
C THR A 284 11.19 8.45 13.62
N GLN A 285 12.31 7.76 13.81
CA GLN A 285 12.35 6.54 14.62
C GLN A 285 12.00 6.83 16.08
N LEU A 286 12.54 7.87 16.66
CA LEU A 286 12.26 8.21 18.07
C LEU A 286 10.84 8.72 18.27
N ILE A 287 10.30 9.51 17.34
CA ILE A 287 8.88 9.90 17.37
C ILE A 287 7.99 8.65 17.36
N THR A 288 8.29 7.72 16.47
CA THR A 288 7.51 6.48 16.35
C THR A 288 7.60 5.65 17.63
N LEU A 289 8.81 5.50 18.18
CA LEU A 289 9.01 4.75 19.43
C LEU A 289 8.18 5.35 20.55
N GLU A 290 8.22 6.67 20.72
CA GLU A 290 7.41 7.34 21.73
C GLU A 290 5.91 7.13 21.51
N ALA A 291 5.45 7.25 20.27
CA ALA A 291 4.04 7.04 19.94
C ALA A 291 3.58 5.62 20.26
N LEU A 292 4.43 4.63 19.98
CA LEU A 292 4.12 3.22 20.28
C LEU A 292 4.10 2.97 21.79
N LYS A 293 5.12 3.47 22.51
CA LYS A 293 5.26 3.25 23.96
C LYS A 293 4.16 3.95 24.77
N SER A 294 3.77 5.14 24.35
CA SER A 294 2.75 5.94 25.08
C SER A 294 1.32 5.47 24.80
N GLY A 295 1.11 4.56 23.84
CA GLY A 295 -0.21 4.15 23.41
C GLY A 295 -0.97 5.22 22.63
N LEU A 296 -0.24 6.17 22.06
CA LEU A 296 -0.86 7.30 21.32
C LEU A 296 -1.68 6.83 20.12
N ILE A 297 -1.20 5.81 19.41
CA ILE A 297 -1.90 5.27 18.25
C ILE A 297 -3.23 4.66 18.70
N GLU A 298 -3.21 3.84 19.73
CA GLU A 298 -4.40 3.17 20.28
C GLU A 298 -5.40 4.17 20.84
N LYS A 299 -4.92 5.24 21.45
CA LYS A 299 -5.77 6.31 21.99
C LYS A 299 -6.49 7.06 20.87
N LEU A 300 -5.83 7.30 19.76
CA LEU A 300 -6.38 8.02 18.60
C LEU A 300 -7.33 7.17 17.78
N GLN A 301 -7.09 5.87 17.72
CA GLN A 301 -7.74 4.95 16.77
C GLN A 301 -9.27 5.01 16.78
N PRO A 302 -9.98 5.03 17.93
CA PRO A 302 -11.45 5.07 17.90
C PRO A 302 -12.01 6.30 17.17
N GLN A 303 -11.39 7.47 17.32
CA GLN A 303 -11.82 8.70 16.64
C GLN A 303 -11.61 8.60 15.14
N VAL A 304 -10.47 8.05 14.71
CA VAL A 304 -10.15 7.87 13.30
C VAL A 304 -11.13 6.87 12.66
N ILE A 305 -11.40 5.77 13.35
CA ILE A 305 -12.37 4.76 12.89
C ILE A 305 -13.76 5.37 12.71
N ASP A 306 -14.25 6.14 13.68
CA ASP A 306 -15.57 6.76 13.59
C ASP A 306 -15.63 7.76 12.43
N LEU A 307 -14.59 8.57 12.26
CA LEU A 307 -14.51 9.55 11.17
C LEU A 307 -14.57 8.86 9.80
N TYR A 308 -13.74 7.84 9.60
CA TYR A 308 -13.62 7.19 8.29
C TYR A 308 -14.82 6.27 7.99
N ARG A 309 -15.38 5.61 9.01
CA ARG A 309 -16.61 4.82 8.84
C ARG A 309 -17.74 5.73 8.32
N LYS A 310 -17.90 6.91 8.92
CA LYS A 310 -18.93 7.87 8.51
C LYS A 310 -18.70 8.34 7.07
N ARG A 311 -17.46 8.66 6.72
CA ARG A 311 -17.14 9.09 5.35
C ARG A 311 -17.35 7.97 4.34
N ARG A 312 -16.98 6.73 4.68
CA ARG A 312 -17.29 5.55 3.85
C ARG A 312 -18.81 5.49 3.57
N ASP A 313 -19.61 5.62 4.60
CA ASP A 313 -21.06 5.51 4.48
C ASP A 313 -21.63 6.64 3.63
N VAL A 314 -21.13 7.87 3.79
CA VAL A 314 -21.53 9.02 2.98
C VAL A 314 -21.16 8.82 1.51
N LEU A 315 -19.92 8.37 1.25
CA LEU A 315 -19.49 8.10 -0.14
C LEU A 315 -20.36 7.03 -0.77
N CYS A 316 -20.60 5.91 -0.09
CA CYS A 316 -21.40 4.81 -0.63
C CYS A 316 -22.87 5.22 -0.85
N ALA A 317 -23.43 6.06 0.03
CA ALA A 317 -24.79 6.58 -0.17
C ALA A 317 -24.87 7.48 -1.41
N ALA A 318 -23.89 8.37 -1.60
CA ALA A 318 -23.81 9.20 -2.79
C ALA A 318 -23.66 8.37 -4.07
N MET A 319 -22.80 7.34 -4.02
CA MET A 319 -22.62 6.42 -5.15
C MET A 319 -23.94 5.72 -5.49
N LYS A 320 -24.70 5.29 -4.50
CA LYS A 320 -25.99 4.64 -4.71
C LYS A 320 -26.99 5.59 -5.40
N GLU A 321 -26.98 6.87 -4.99
CA GLU A 321 -27.86 7.88 -5.57
C GLU A 321 -27.49 8.25 -7.00
N TYR A 322 -26.19 8.39 -7.30
CA TYR A 322 -25.74 9.01 -8.56
C TYR A 322 -25.06 8.07 -9.53
N LEU A 323 -24.50 6.93 -9.09
CA LEU A 323 -23.68 6.06 -9.94
C LEU A 323 -24.23 4.65 -10.14
N ALA A 324 -25.33 4.28 -9.49
CA ALA A 324 -25.81 2.88 -9.48
C ALA A 324 -26.26 2.38 -10.85
N ASP A 325 -26.58 3.27 -11.79
CA ASP A 325 -26.94 2.85 -13.15
C ASP A 325 -25.72 2.31 -13.93
N TRP A 326 -24.52 2.71 -13.55
CA TRP A 326 -23.31 2.41 -14.34
C TRP A 326 -22.29 1.55 -13.62
N PHE A 327 -22.31 1.51 -12.27
CA PHE A 327 -21.27 0.83 -11.48
C PHE A 327 -21.88 -0.07 -10.41
N ASP A 328 -21.16 -1.15 -10.12
CA ASP A 328 -21.39 -2.03 -8.96
C ASP A 328 -20.21 -1.96 -8.02
N TRP A 329 -20.46 -2.04 -6.72
CA TRP A 329 -19.41 -2.07 -5.69
C TRP A 329 -19.92 -2.76 -4.44
N LYS A 330 -18.97 -3.15 -3.59
CA LYS A 330 -19.27 -3.62 -2.23
C LYS A 330 -18.79 -2.58 -1.24
N THR A 331 -19.56 -2.33 -0.19
CA THR A 331 -19.14 -1.45 0.90
C THR A 331 -17.94 -2.11 1.59
N PRO A 332 -16.76 -1.45 1.62
CA PRO A 332 -15.60 -2.07 2.28
C PRO A 332 -15.75 -2.08 3.80
N GLU A 333 -15.23 -3.13 4.44
CA GLU A 333 -15.30 -3.28 5.90
C GLU A 333 -14.21 -2.47 6.62
N GLY A 334 -13.33 -1.85 5.87
CA GLY A 334 -12.23 -1.05 6.41
C GLY A 334 -11.44 -0.37 5.31
N GLY A 335 -10.28 0.16 5.66
CA GLY A 335 -9.37 0.77 4.72
C GLY A 335 -9.76 2.18 4.30
N MET A 336 -9.44 2.52 3.05
CA MET A 336 -9.53 3.90 2.55
C MET A 336 -10.29 4.01 1.23
N PHE A 337 -10.68 2.88 0.60
CA PHE A 337 -11.10 2.87 -0.80
C PHE A 337 -12.37 2.08 -1.04
N VAL A 338 -13.18 2.60 -1.98
CA VAL A 338 -14.25 1.83 -2.63
C VAL A 338 -13.78 1.51 -4.06
N TRP A 339 -13.97 0.26 -4.48
CA TRP A 339 -13.66 -0.22 -5.82
C TRP A 339 -14.97 -0.43 -6.57
N ALA A 340 -15.19 0.37 -7.62
CA ALA A 340 -16.42 0.33 -8.39
C ALA A 340 -16.14 -0.22 -9.79
N LYS A 341 -16.83 -1.30 -10.14
CA LYS A 341 -16.71 -1.95 -11.46
C LYS A 341 -17.85 -1.45 -12.34
N ALA A 342 -17.51 -1.02 -13.55
CA ALA A 342 -18.53 -0.65 -14.52
C ALA A 342 -19.36 -1.87 -14.93
N ARG A 343 -20.66 -1.72 -15.01
CA ARG A 343 -21.56 -2.77 -15.47
C ARG A 343 -21.30 -3.11 -16.93
N ASN A 344 -21.03 -2.09 -17.74
CA ASN A 344 -20.57 -2.28 -19.13
C ASN A 344 -19.05 -2.40 -19.12
N LYS A 345 -18.56 -3.60 -19.41
CA LYS A 345 -17.12 -3.90 -19.41
C LYS A 345 -16.34 -3.13 -20.48
N CYS A 346 -17.03 -2.55 -21.45
CA CYS A 346 -16.42 -1.72 -22.49
C CYS A 346 -16.23 -0.27 -22.07
N LEU A 347 -16.74 0.14 -20.91
CA LEU A 347 -16.60 1.50 -20.41
C LEU A 347 -15.12 1.74 -20.05
N ASP A 348 -14.48 2.67 -20.79
CA ASP A 348 -13.05 2.97 -20.63
C ASP A 348 -12.85 3.96 -19.49
N THR A 349 -12.31 3.49 -18.38
CA THR A 349 -12.11 4.36 -17.21
C THR A 349 -10.89 5.28 -17.33
N ASP A 350 -9.97 5.04 -18.26
CA ASP A 350 -8.96 6.04 -18.60
C ASP A 350 -9.62 7.27 -19.26
N ARG A 351 -10.55 7.02 -20.18
CA ARG A 351 -11.32 8.11 -20.80
C ARG A 351 -12.19 8.82 -19.75
N LEU A 352 -12.78 8.04 -18.83
CA LEU A 352 -13.58 8.61 -17.73
C LEU A 352 -12.76 9.57 -16.87
N LEU A 353 -11.49 9.23 -16.57
CA LEU A 353 -10.62 10.12 -15.80
C LEU A 353 -10.48 11.48 -16.49
N ARG A 354 -10.29 11.49 -17.82
CA ARG A 354 -10.14 12.75 -18.57
C ARG A 354 -11.39 13.62 -18.47
N LEU A 355 -12.55 13.00 -18.66
CA LEU A 355 -13.83 13.71 -18.55
C LEU A 355 -14.10 14.17 -17.11
N ALA A 356 -13.74 13.35 -16.13
CA ALA A 356 -13.89 13.69 -14.71
C ALA A 356 -13.03 14.91 -14.36
N MET A 357 -11.80 14.99 -14.88
CA MET A 357 -10.94 16.16 -14.66
C MET A 357 -11.57 17.44 -15.22
N GLU A 358 -12.23 17.36 -16.36
CA GLU A 358 -12.97 18.49 -16.90
C GLU A 358 -14.13 18.91 -15.99
N GLU A 359 -14.75 17.95 -15.30
CA GLU A 359 -15.81 18.20 -14.32
C GLU A 359 -15.24 18.51 -12.93
N LYS A 360 -13.92 18.70 -12.81
CA LYS A 360 -13.22 19.09 -11.57
C LYS A 360 -13.27 18.02 -10.47
N VAL A 361 -13.15 16.74 -10.87
CA VAL A 361 -12.97 15.63 -9.93
C VAL A 361 -11.89 14.68 -10.48
N CYS A 362 -11.02 14.20 -9.60
CA CYS A 362 -9.99 13.22 -9.97
C CYS A 362 -10.30 11.88 -9.31
N ILE A 363 -10.28 10.82 -10.13
CA ILE A 363 -10.49 9.43 -9.71
C ILE A 363 -9.28 8.60 -10.14
N SER A 364 -9.16 7.36 -9.63
CA SER A 364 -8.10 6.45 -10.09
C SER A 364 -8.70 5.37 -10.99
N PRO A 365 -8.36 5.36 -12.28
CA PRO A 365 -8.83 4.29 -13.16
C PRO A 365 -8.08 2.99 -12.89
N SER A 366 -8.72 1.86 -13.18
CA SER A 366 -8.20 0.53 -12.87
C SER A 366 -6.89 0.20 -13.57
N SER A 367 -6.62 0.81 -14.73
CA SER A 367 -5.42 0.52 -15.51
C SER A 367 -4.11 0.76 -14.75
N VAL A 368 -4.10 1.72 -13.80
CA VAL A 368 -2.86 2.04 -13.06
C VAL A 368 -2.49 0.98 -12.03
N PHE A 369 -3.43 0.10 -11.67
CA PHE A 369 -3.21 -0.96 -10.67
C PHE A 369 -3.01 -2.33 -11.31
N ASP A 370 -2.95 -2.38 -12.63
CA ASP A 370 -3.02 -3.64 -13.38
C ASP A 370 -1.80 -3.82 -14.28
N ALA A 371 -0.80 -4.52 -13.76
CA ALA A 371 0.41 -4.84 -14.52
C ALA A 371 0.17 -5.83 -15.66
N LEU A 372 -0.99 -6.52 -15.66
CA LEU A 372 -1.32 -7.55 -16.67
C LEU A 372 -2.16 -7.00 -17.82
N GLY A 373 -2.70 -5.77 -17.68
CA GLY A 373 -3.49 -5.14 -18.73
C GLY A 373 -4.90 -5.70 -18.89
N GLU A 374 -5.46 -6.31 -17.85
CA GLU A 374 -6.76 -6.99 -17.91
C GLU A 374 -7.92 -6.16 -17.38
N HIS A 375 -7.65 -5.08 -16.67
CA HIS A 375 -8.67 -4.28 -15.97
C HIS A 375 -8.74 -2.87 -16.56
N ARG A 376 -9.81 -2.56 -17.28
CA ARG A 376 -10.00 -1.26 -17.95
C ARG A 376 -11.30 -0.57 -17.60
N SER A 377 -12.14 -1.19 -16.77
CA SER A 377 -13.51 -0.73 -16.55
C SER A 377 -13.88 -0.63 -15.07
N ALA A 378 -12.90 -0.33 -14.22
CA ALA A 378 -13.15 -0.10 -12.81
C ALA A 378 -12.45 1.17 -12.34
N ILE A 379 -12.89 1.70 -11.20
CA ILE A 379 -12.33 2.91 -10.59
C ILE A 379 -12.14 2.70 -9.10
N ARG A 380 -11.11 3.35 -8.55
CA ARG A 380 -10.88 3.42 -7.11
C ARG A 380 -11.24 4.82 -6.61
N LEU A 381 -12.01 4.89 -5.53
CA LEU A 381 -12.47 6.14 -4.92
C LEU A 381 -12.03 6.15 -3.45
N ASN A 382 -11.39 7.24 -3.04
CA ASN A 382 -10.93 7.44 -1.66
C ASN A 382 -11.98 8.17 -0.85
N PHE A 383 -12.24 7.71 0.38
CA PHE A 383 -13.21 8.37 1.27
C PHE A 383 -12.57 9.01 2.50
N THR A 384 -11.24 8.96 2.65
CA THR A 384 -10.63 9.42 3.90
C THR A 384 -10.19 10.89 3.88
N LEU A 385 -9.85 11.44 2.72
CA LEU A 385 -9.26 12.78 2.63
C LEU A 385 -10.28 13.91 2.77
N ASN A 386 -11.44 13.77 2.11
CA ASN A 386 -12.37 14.87 1.91
C ASN A 386 -13.52 14.85 2.91
N SER A 387 -14.05 16.05 3.23
CA SER A 387 -15.25 16.20 4.05
C SER A 387 -16.47 15.52 3.40
N GLU A 388 -17.50 15.28 4.18
CA GLU A 388 -18.72 14.63 3.71
C GLU A 388 -19.35 15.39 2.54
N ASP A 389 -19.45 16.73 2.65
CA ASP A 389 -20.02 17.56 1.57
C ASP A 389 -19.20 17.45 0.29
N LYS A 390 -17.86 17.44 0.40
CA LYS A 390 -16.98 17.30 -0.77
C LYS A 390 -17.12 15.92 -1.39
N LEU A 391 -17.28 14.88 -0.58
CA LEU A 391 -17.47 13.52 -1.11
C LEU A 391 -18.76 13.43 -1.95
N VAL A 392 -19.86 14.00 -1.47
CA VAL A 392 -21.11 14.02 -2.22
C VAL A 392 -20.95 14.81 -3.53
N GLU A 393 -20.33 15.98 -3.45
CA GLU A 393 -20.10 16.83 -4.63
C GLU A 393 -19.19 16.13 -5.65
N ALA A 394 -18.15 15.44 -5.18
CA ALA A 394 -17.25 14.69 -6.06
C ALA A 394 -18.02 13.62 -6.84
N ILE A 395 -18.93 12.91 -6.18
CA ILE A 395 -19.72 11.87 -6.85
C ILE A 395 -20.72 12.48 -7.85
N ARG A 396 -21.31 13.65 -7.54
CA ARG A 396 -22.15 14.37 -8.52
C ARG A 396 -21.35 14.68 -9.79
N ARG A 397 -20.14 15.22 -9.63
CA ARG A 397 -19.27 15.56 -10.76
C ARG A 397 -18.86 14.33 -11.56
N LEU A 398 -18.55 13.24 -10.85
CA LEU A 398 -18.22 11.96 -11.50
C LEU A 398 -19.40 11.42 -12.28
N ALA A 399 -20.63 11.56 -11.75
CA ALA A 399 -21.83 11.14 -12.46
C ALA A 399 -22.00 11.93 -13.77
N GLN A 400 -21.74 13.24 -13.75
CA GLN A 400 -21.79 14.06 -14.97
C GLN A 400 -20.77 13.59 -16.01
N ALA A 401 -19.53 13.29 -15.57
CA ALA A 401 -18.51 12.77 -16.45
C ALA A 401 -18.90 11.40 -17.03
N THR A 402 -19.48 10.53 -16.20
CA THR A 402 -19.91 9.20 -16.64
C THR A 402 -21.03 9.31 -17.68
N LYS A 403 -21.98 10.21 -17.45
CA LYS A 403 -23.09 10.47 -18.37
C LYS A 403 -22.55 10.95 -19.73
N ARG A 404 -21.56 11.85 -19.71
CA ARG A 404 -20.90 12.32 -20.94
C ARG A 404 -20.22 11.16 -21.67
N LEU A 405 -19.49 10.31 -20.95
CA LEU A 405 -18.78 9.17 -21.54
C LEU A 405 -19.76 8.17 -22.20
N VAL A 406 -20.85 7.86 -21.49
CA VAL A 406 -21.89 6.95 -22.03
C VAL A 406 -22.53 7.52 -23.29
N ALA A 407 -22.70 8.84 -23.36
CA ALA A 407 -23.28 9.51 -24.54
C ALA A 407 -22.33 9.51 -25.74
N GLU A 408 -21.00 9.37 -25.53
CA GLU A 408 -20.03 9.30 -26.63
C GLU A 408 -20.05 7.93 -27.35
N GLY A 409 -20.47 6.88 -26.66
CA GLY A 409 -20.34 5.56 -27.18
C GLY A 409 -21.46 4.65 -27.13
#